data_69a7752158a51c8704ee286159221597
#
_entry.id   69a7752158a51c8704ee286159221597
#
_cell.length_a   1.000
_cell.length_b   1.000
_cell.length_c   1.000
_cell.angle_alpha   90.00
_cell.angle_beta   90.00
_cell.angle_gamma   90.00
#
_symmetry.space_group_name_H-M   'P 1'
#
loop_
_entity.id
_entity.type
_entity.pdbx_description
1 polymer ?
#
loop_
_entity_poly.entity_id
_entity_poly.type
_entity_poly.pdbx_seq_one_letter_code
_entity_poly.pdbx_strand_id
1 'polypeptide(L)'
;MDKGFDVSERLLGMTTVRHKIISSNLANSDTPGYKAKDVKFGAFFDEEKLKMEVTDELHFKSGQSANKNDLSVEEGTPNWGDKNNVEMDVEVAKMTENALLNQAAVKLITSKIKMYQAAMKTSAQ
;
A
#
# COMPACT_ATOMS: atom_id res chain seq x y z
N MET A 1 -15.93 12.84 4.60
CA MET A 1 -15.53 11.48 4.96
C MET A 1 -14.38 11.53 5.95
N ASP A 2 -14.30 10.61 6.89
CA ASP A 2 -13.21 10.60 7.90
C ASP A 2 -11.88 10.25 7.22
N LYS A 3 -10.89 11.14 7.28
CA LYS A 3 -9.56 10.98 6.66
C LYS A 3 -8.90 9.63 7.00
N GLY A 4 -9.13 9.12 8.20
CA GLY A 4 -8.57 7.83 8.60
C GLY A 4 -9.25 6.62 7.97
N PHE A 5 -10.50 6.76 7.51
CA PHE A 5 -11.18 5.71 6.74
C PHE A 5 -10.60 5.66 5.32
N ASP A 6 -10.43 6.84 4.70
CA ASP A 6 -9.86 6.96 3.36
C ASP A 6 -8.44 6.38 3.29
N VAL A 7 -7.60 6.67 4.30
CA VAL A 7 -6.22 6.11 4.37
C VAL A 7 -6.24 4.60 4.51
N SER A 8 -7.13 4.07 5.35
CA SER A 8 -7.22 2.62 5.56
C SER A 8 -7.74 1.88 4.34
N GLU A 9 -8.70 2.47 3.61
CA GLU A 9 -9.23 1.92 2.35
C GLU A 9 -8.15 1.91 1.25
N ARG A 10 -7.41 3.00 1.12
CA ARG A 10 -6.27 3.09 0.18
C ARG A 10 -5.19 2.06 0.51
N LEU A 11 -4.82 1.91 1.79
CA LEU A 11 -3.86 0.91 2.22
C LEU A 11 -4.34 -0.50 1.88
N LEU A 12 -5.63 -0.80 2.09
CA LEU A 12 -6.21 -2.09 1.73
C LEU A 12 -6.16 -2.33 0.21
N GLY A 13 -6.47 -1.32 -0.60
CA GLY A 13 -6.35 -1.37 -2.06
C GLY A 13 -4.92 -1.67 -2.51
N MET A 14 -3.94 -0.95 -1.95
CA MET A 14 -2.51 -1.14 -2.26
C MET A 14 -2.01 -2.54 -1.88
N THR A 15 -2.34 -3.03 -0.68
CA THR A 15 -1.95 -4.38 -0.26
C THR A 15 -2.54 -5.45 -1.17
N THR A 16 -3.76 -5.24 -1.70
CA THR A 16 -4.40 -6.14 -2.65
C THR A 16 -3.66 -6.16 -3.99
N VAL A 17 -3.29 -5.00 -4.51
CA VAL A 17 -2.51 -4.89 -5.77
C VAL A 17 -1.13 -5.50 -5.59
N ARG A 18 -0.43 -5.19 -4.49
CA ARG A 18 0.89 -5.76 -4.19
C ARG A 18 0.84 -7.28 -4.06
N HIS A 19 -0.21 -7.82 -3.45
CA HIS A 19 -0.39 -9.27 -3.36
C HIS A 19 -0.47 -9.94 -4.73
N LYS A 20 -1.20 -9.37 -5.68
CA LYS A 20 -1.28 -9.87 -7.07
C LYS A 20 0.08 -9.84 -7.76
N ILE A 21 0.86 -8.76 -7.56
CA ILE A 21 2.19 -8.61 -8.16
C ILE A 21 3.17 -9.65 -7.59
N ILE A 22 3.22 -9.81 -6.26
CA ILE A 22 4.07 -10.81 -5.60
C ILE A 22 3.68 -12.23 -6.05
N SER A 23 2.39 -12.53 -6.14
CA SER A 23 1.90 -13.82 -6.65
C SER A 23 2.32 -14.05 -8.10
N SER A 24 2.30 -13.02 -8.94
CA SER A 24 2.79 -13.09 -10.33
C SER A 24 4.30 -13.31 -10.38
N ASN A 25 5.08 -12.63 -9.53
CA ASN A 25 6.53 -12.86 -9.44
C ASN A 25 6.82 -14.30 -9.06
N LEU A 26 6.14 -14.82 -8.04
CA LEU A 26 6.33 -16.19 -7.56
C LEU A 26 5.97 -17.23 -8.62
N ALA A 27 4.87 -17.02 -9.35
CA ALA A 27 4.46 -17.89 -10.45
C ALA A 27 5.46 -17.91 -11.62
N ASN A 28 6.28 -16.85 -11.78
CA ASN A 28 7.27 -16.71 -12.83
C ASN A 28 8.72 -16.86 -12.33
N SER A 29 8.92 -17.41 -11.15
CA SER A 29 10.26 -17.60 -10.56
C SER A 29 11.19 -18.43 -11.46
N ASP A 30 10.63 -19.38 -12.22
CA ASP A 30 11.38 -20.24 -13.14
C ASP A 30 11.28 -19.79 -14.61
N THR A 31 10.68 -18.63 -14.89
CA THR A 31 10.52 -18.13 -16.26
C THR A 31 11.77 -17.36 -16.69
N PRO A 32 12.52 -17.80 -17.70
CA PRO A 32 13.71 -17.10 -18.18
C PRO A 32 13.37 -15.67 -18.65
N GLY A 33 14.19 -14.69 -18.26
CA GLY A 33 14.02 -13.29 -18.66
C GLY A 33 12.89 -12.54 -17.96
N TYR A 34 12.20 -13.16 -17.01
CA TYR A 34 11.17 -12.47 -16.24
C TYR A 34 11.79 -11.45 -15.27
N LYS A 35 11.20 -10.27 -15.21
CA LYS A 35 11.60 -9.21 -14.28
C LYS A 35 10.58 -9.09 -13.17
N ALA A 36 11.02 -9.29 -11.93
CA ALA A 36 10.19 -9.08 -10.75
C ALA A 36 9.70 -7.63 -10.68
N LYS A 37 8.44 -7.45 -10.31
CA LYS A 37 7.79 -6.16 -10.13
C LYS A 37 7.47 -5.97 -8.65
N ASP A 38 7.45 -4.73 -8.18
CA ASP A 38 6.99 -4.40 -6.83
C ASP A 38 6.31 -3.02 -6.81
N VAL A 39 5.53 -2.76 -5.77
CA VAL A 39 4.85 -1.48 -5.52
C VAL A 39 5.57 -0.74 -4.42
N LYS A 40 5.94 0.52 -4.65
CA LYS A 40 6.54 1.36 -3.63
C LYS A 40 5.49 1.91 -2.66
N PHE A 41 5.57 1.46 -1.42
CA PHE A 41 4.78 2.01 -0.31
C PHE A 41 5.29 3.38 0.17
N GLY A 42 6.59 3.68 -0.01
CA GLY A 42 7.20 4.92 0.46
C GLY A 42 6.49 6.16 -0.08
N ALA A 43 6.24 6.23 -1.37
CA ALA A 43 5.56 7.34 -1.99
C ALA A 43 4.13 7.58 -1.44
N PHE A 44 3.42 6.52 -1.07
CA PHE A 44 2.09 6.60 -0.46
C PHE A 44 2.15 7.25 0.93
N PHE A 45 3.08 6.83 1.79
CA PHE A 45 3.21 7.37 3.13
C PHE A 45 3.75 8.81 3.12
N ASP A 46 4.65 9.15 2.21
CA ASP A 46 5.18 10.50 2.07
C ASP A 46 4.08 11.48 1.62
N GLU A 47 3.22 11.08 0.69
CA GLU A 47 2.08 11.91 0.24
C GLU A 47 1.07 12.15 1.37
N GLU A 48 0.74 11.13 2.16
CA GLU A 48 -0.18 11.27 3.29
C GLU A 48 0.45 12.05 4.46
N LYS A 49 1.74 11.91 4.70
CA LYS A 49 2.48 12.71 5.69
C LYS A 49 2.47 14.20 5.32
N LEU A 50 2.73 14.54 4.06
CA LEU A 50 2.62 15.91 3.56
C LEU A 50 1.21 16.49 3.74
N LYS A 51 0.16 15.69 3.53
CA LYS A 51 -1.23 16.14 3.76
C LYS A 51 -1.57 16.35 5.23
N MET A 52 -0.93 15.63 6.16
CA MET A 52 -1.13 15.80 7.59
C MET A 52 -0.39 17.03 8.15
N GLU A 53 0.72 17.42 7.55
CA GLU A 53 1.51 18.59 7.97
C GLU A 53 0.93 19.92 7.48
N VAL A 54 0.04 19.93 6.50
CA VAL A 54 -0.62 21.14 5.96
C VAL A 54 -1.92 21.42 6.72
N THR A 55 -1.83 21.72 8.01
CA THR A 55 -2.98 22.21 8.81
C THR A 55 -2.95 23.71 9.08
N ASP A 56 -1.94 24.44 8.59
CA ASP A 56 -1.82 25.89 8.77
C ASP A 56 -1.83 26.60 7.41
N GLU A 57 -2.72 27.60 7.25
CA GLU A 57 -2.91 28.36 5.98
C GLU A 57 -1.67 29.14 5.53
N LEU A 58 -0.63 29.21 6.36
CA LEU A 58 0.62 29.93 6.09
C LEU A 58 1.74 29.04 5.53
N HIS A 59 1.52 27.73 5.33
CA HIS A 59 2.52 26.85 4.72
C HIS A 59 2.39 26.83 3.19
N PHE A 60 3.50 27.14 2.53
CA PHE A 60 3.65 27.16 1.07
C PHE A 60 3.02 25.94 0.40
N LYS A 61 2.03 26.18 -0.46
CA LYS A 61 1.53 25.20 -1.41
C LYS A 61 2.63 24.91 -2.42
N SER A 62 3.42 23.87 -2.19
CA SER A 62 4.23 23.27 -3.24
C SER A 62 3.27 22.62 -4.24
N GLY A 63 3.01 23.35 -5.33
CA GLY A 63 2.18 22.87 -6.41
C GLY A 63 2.91 21.80 -7.21
N GLN A 64 2.49 20.56 -7.04
CA GLN A 64 2.45 19.59 -8.12
C GLN A 64 1.41 18.54 -7.78
N SER A 65 0.29 18.62 -8.47
CA SER A 65 -0.77 17.62 -8.49
C SER A 65 -0.21 16.33 -9.08
N ALA A 66 0.34 15.46 -8.24
CA ALA A 66 0.60 14.09 -8.65
C ALA A 66 -0.75 13.39 -8.84
N ASN A 67 -0.92 12.79 -10.00
CA ASN A 67 -2.12 12.09 -10.42
C ASN A 67 -2.50 11.02 -9.38
N LYS A 68 -3.71 11.07 -8.85
CA LYS A 68 -4.21 10.29 -7.70
C LYS A 68 -4.22 8.76 -7.86
N ASN A 69 -3.74 8.22 -8.98
CA ASN A 69 -3.80 6.79 -9.32
C ASN A 69 -2.47 6.19 -9.77
N ASP A 70 -1.36 6.88 -9.59
CA ASP A 70 -0.07 6.38 -10.05
C ASP A 70 0.60 5.51 -8.98
N LEU A 71 0.16 4.26 -8.92
CA LEU A 71 0.92 3.18 -8.26
C LEU A 71 2.16 2.94 -9.13
N SER A 72 3.30 3.50 -8.76
CA SER A 72 4.55 3.23 -9.47
C SER A 72 4.94 1.78 -9.26
N VAL A 73 4.81 0.98 -10.29
CA VAL A 73 5.32 -0.40 -10.36
C VAL A 73 6.75 -0.31 -10.87
N GLU A 74 7.71 -0.73 -10.05
CA GLU A 74 9.11 -0.81 -10.47
C GLU A 74 9.46 -2.23 -10.91
N GLU A 75 10.23 -2.31 -12.01
CA GLU A 75 10.87 -3.55 -12.44
C GLU A 75 12.27 -3.65 -11.85
N GLY A 76 12.58 -4.78 -11.21
CA GLY A 76 13.90 -5.03 -10.67
C GLY A 76 14.97 -5.26 -11.75
N THR A 77 16.23 -5.02 -11.43
CA THR A 77 17.37 -5.33 -12.32
C THR A 77 17.68 -6.83 -12.27
N PRO A 78 18.00 -7.47 -13.41
CA PRO A 78 18.32 -8.89 -13.44
C PRO A 78 19.64 -9.17 -12.71
N ASN A 79 19.66 -10.20 -11.85
CA ASN A 79 20.82 -10.56 -11.03
C ASN A 79 21.61 -11.79 -11.53
N TRP A 80 21.05 -12.59 -12.42
CA TRP A 80 21.61 -13.89 -12.86
C TRP A 80 21.69 -14.04 -14.39
N GLY A 81 22.47 -15.00 -14.85
CA GLY A 81 22.74 -15.23 -16.27
C GLY A 81 21.53 -15.58 -17.14
N ASP A 82 20.43 -16.07 -16.59
CA ASP A 82 19.14 -16.31 -17.24
C ASP A 82 18.25 -15.05 -17.33
N LYS A 83 18.74 -13.90 -16.79
CA LYS A 83 18.03 -12.61 -16.73
C LYS A 83 16.74 -12.63 -15.88
N ASN A 84 16.49 -13.68 -15.11
CA ASN A 84 15.45 -13.71 -14.10
C ASN A 84 16.01 -13.12 -12.80
N ASN A 85 15.24 -12.24 -12.14
CA ASN A 85 15.64 -11.63 -10.87
C ASN A 85 14.66 -11.94 -9.73
N VAL A 86 13.81 -12.94 -9.89
CA VAL A 86 12.89 -13.38 -8.85
C VAL A 86 13.64 -14.26 -7.85
N GLU A 87 13.78 -13.78 -6.62
CA GLU A 87 14.29 -14.58 -5.50
C GLU A 87 13.09 -15.06 -4.65
N MET A 88 12.82 -16.37 -4.70
CA MET A 88 11.63 -16.96 -4.08
C MET A 88 11.53 -16.63 -2.59
N ASP A 89 12.63 -16.71 -1.84
CA ASP A 89 12.66 -16.43 -0.40
C ASP A 89 12.31 -14.96 -0.10
N VAL A 90 12.79 -14.04 -0.96
CA VAL A 90 12.49 -12.61 -0.86
C VAL A 90 11.01 -12.35 -1.17
N GLU A 91 10.46 -12.99 -2.20
CA GLU A 91 9.04 -12.82 -2.55
C GLU A 91 8.11 -13.40 -1.47
N VAL A 92 8.46 -14.51 -0.85
CA VAL A 92 7.71 -15.08 0.30
C VAL A 92 7.78 -14.14 1.51
N ALA A 93 8.93 -13.53 1.79
CA ALA A 93 9.06 -12.52 2.85
C ALA A 93 8.18 -11.29 2.58
N LYS A 94 8.18 -10.78 1.35
CA LYS A 94 7.30 -9.68 0.91
C LYS A 94 5.82 -10.05 1.02
N MET A 95 5.44 -11.28 0.69
CA MET A 95 4.07 -11.77 0.83
C MET A 95 3.62 -11.75 2.30
N THR A 96 4.48 -12.19 3.21
CA THR A 96 4.22 -12.17 4.65
C THR A 96 4.09 -10.75 5.18
N GLU A 97 5.01 -9.85 4.81
CA GLU A 97 4.93 -8.43 5.14
C GLU A 97 3.62 -7.81 4.66
N ASN A 98 3.26 -8.07 3.41
CA ASN A 98 2.03 -7.55 2.81
C ASN A 98 0.77 -8.09 3.50
N ALA A 99 0.77 -9.36 3.93
CA ALA A 99 -0.32 -9.95 4.69
C ALA A 99 -0.50 -9.26 6.06
N LEU A 100 0.60 -8.93 6.75
CA LEU A 100 0.56 -8.19 8.02
C LEU A 100 0.00 -6.77 7.83
N LEU A 101 0.42 -6.07 6.78
CA LEU A 101 -0.10 -4.74 6.45
C LEU A 101 -1.60 -4.78 6.11
N ASN A 102 -2.04 -5.78 5.35
CA ASN A 102 -3.45 -5.99 5.04
C ASN A 102 -4.27 -6.23 6.32
N GLN A 103 -3.80 -7.11 7.21
CA GLN A 103 -4.45 -7.36 8.49
C GLN A 103 -4.52 -6.10 9.37
N ALA A 104 -3.47 -5.27 9.39
CA ALA A 104 -3.47 -4.01 10.10
C ALA A 104 -4.53 -3.05 9.54
N ALA A 105 -4.63 -2.91 8.23
CA ALA A 105 -5.64 -2.10 7.57
C ALA A 105 -7.07 -2.54 7.92
N VAL A 106 -7.34 -3.85 7.85
CA VAL A 106 -8.64 -4.42 8.22
C VAL A 106 -8.97 -4.16 9.69
N LYS A 107 -8.01 -4.30 10.60
CA LYS A 107 -8.20 -4.00 12.02
C LYS A 107 -8.53 -2.53 12.27
N LEU A 108 -7.85 -1.61 11.57
CA LEU A 108 -8.11 -0.18 11.67
C LEU A 108 -9.54 0.17 11.22
N ILE A 109 -9.97 -0.35 10.07
CA ILE A 109 -11.33 -0.16 9.56
C ILE A 109 -12.37 -0.71 10.53
N THR A 110 -12.16 -1.93 11.00
CA THR A 110 -13.07 -2.60 11.95
C THR A 110 -13.18 -1.83 13.27
N SER A 111 -12.05 -1.34 13.79
CA SER A 111 -12.03 -0.53 15.01
C SER A 111 -12.81 0.78 14.84
N LYS A 112 -12.65 1.46 13.71
CA LYS A 112 -13.41 2.67 13.41
C LYS A 112 -14.90 2.41 13.28
N ILE A 113 -15.30 1.35 12.59
CA ILE A 113 -16.72 0.97 12.49
C ILE A 113 -17.32 0.74 13.88
N LYS A 114 -16.63 0.01 14.75
CA LYS A 114 -17.07 -0.21 16.13
C LYS A 114 -17.21 1.09 16.92
N MET A 115 -16.29 2.03 16.75
CA MET A 115 -16.34 3.33 17.38
C MET A 115 -17.58 4.14 16.92
N TYR A 116 -17.88 4.16 15.62
CA TYR A 116 -19.10 4.79 15.11
C TYR A 116 -20.37 4.12 15.62
N GLN A 117 -20.42 2.79 15.66
CA GLN A 117 -21.55 2.05 16.21
C GLN A 117 -21.78 2.37 17.71
N ALA A 118 -20.70 2.50 18.48
CA ALA A 118 -20.79 2.88 19.89
C ALA A 118 -21.33 4.31 20.05
N ALA A 119 -20.83 5.26 19.26
CA ALA A 119 -21.29 6.64 19.27
C ALA A 119 -22.79 6.77 18.92
N MET A 120 -23.26 6.02 17.92
CA MET A 120 -24.68 6.00 17.54
C MET A 120 -25.58 5.43 18.65
N LYS A 121 -25.11 4.41 19.39
CA LYS A 121 -25.88 3.86 20.51
C LYS A 121 -26.01 4.81 21.69
N THR A 122 -24.98 5.63 21.94
CA THR A 122 -24.98 6.60 23.04
C THR A 122 -25.88 7.81 22.73
N SER A 123 -26.08 8.16 21.46
CA SER A 123 -26.96 9.26 21.06
C SER A 123 -28.46 8.89 20.98
N ALA A 124 -28.80 7.62 21.17
CA ALA A 124 -30.19 7.10 21.12
C ALA A 124 -30.84 6.92 22.49
N GLN A 125 -30.16 7.32 23.60
CA GLN A 125 -30.69 7.44 24.96
C GLN A 125 -30.87 8.91 25.35
#